data_b418c01e952c059b3597cb39562ffda9
#
_entry.id   b418c01e952c059b3597cb39562ffda9
#
_cell.length_a   1.000
_cell.length_b   1.000
_cell.length_c   1.000
_cell.angle_alpha   90.00
_cell.angle_beta   90.00
_cell.angle_gamma   90.00
#
_symmetry.space_group_name_H-M   'P 1'
#
loop_
_entity.id
_entity.type
_entity.pdbx_description
1 polymer ?
#
loop_
_entity_poly.entity_id
_entity_poly.type
_entity_poly.pdbx_seq_one_letter_code
_entity_poly.pdbx_strand_id
1 'polypeptide(L)'
;MAFVRNLLLVVVVVASIAVWVVLPWPGALLLAVLLAAWLLLTRRGRQAGSVAGVGISTLRQRLGSSAVIVVGIAGVVGVLVALLAMAEGYSETLRKTGSRDTGIVMRGASASEVMSGLDHDSVVLIAQAAGIARDAKGEPLASPELVVAANLPLKNGGPDDEGSVQLRGVGEQAWAVRPQIKLIDGRRFQPGLRELVVGRGAARQFAGLVPGREVRLGNQKWMVAGVFASGDAMESEIWGDANVVADTYGRGSSRASVTVRLADPQAFGAFKTALEANPQLKVDVSTTLDYFSKQSERMTKVIRIIGITVGVIMAIGAMFGALNTMFAAVAARAREIATLRAIGFSGLPVVVAVMLETMLLALAGGLIGGVLAWLLFNGYGASTLAAGTVGQLSFQLHVTPELLWTGLKWALAIGFIGGLFPAVRAARLPVTTALREL
;
A
#
# COMPACT_ATOMS: atom_id res chain seq x y z
N MET A 1 27.98 -25.84 26.31
CA MET A 1 26.59 -26.37 26.24
C MET A 1 25.49 -25.34 26.40
N ALA A 2 25.55 -24.42 27.38
CA ALA A 2 24.49 -23.36 27.53
C ALA A 2 24.35 -22.43 26.34
N PHE A 3 25.45 -21.97 25.73
CA PHE A 3 25.47 -21.09 24.57
C PHE A 3 24.80 -21.74 23.33
N VAL A 4 25.16 -23.00 23.04
CA VAL A 4 24.58 -23.75 21.89
C VAL A 4 23.07 -23.95 22.08
N ARG A 5 22.63 -24.27 23.30
CA ARG A 5 21.22 -24.43 23.65
C ARG A 5 20.45 -23.11 23.49
N ASN A 6 21.05 -22.00 23.93
CA ASN A 6 20.40 -20.67 23.78
C ASN A 6 20.34 -20.22 22.32
N LEU A 7 21.39 -20.46 21.54
CA LEU A 7 21.41 -20.20 20.10
C LEU A 7 20.33 -21.00 19.36
N LEU A 8 20.20 -22.30 19.70
CA LEU A 8 19.21 -23.19 19.12
C LEU A 8 17.76 -22.71 19.44
N LEU A 9 17.52 -22.25 20.68
CA LEU A 9 16.24 -21.65 21.07
C LEU A 9 15.93 -20.38 20.25
N VAL A 10 16.91 -19.52 20.06
CA VAL A 10 16.72 -18.30 19.24
C VAL A 10 16.39 -18.69 17.78
N VAL A 11 17.12 -19.64 17.21
CA VAL A 11 16.86 -20.12 15.84
C VAL A 11 15.45 -20.72 15.73
N VAL A 12 15.01 -21.53 16.69
CA VAL A 12 13.64 -22.10 16.68
C VAL A 12 12.57 -21.01 16.78
N VAL A 13 12.77 -20.00 17.64
CA VAL A 13 11.84 -18.87 17.77
C VAL A 13 11.77 -18.08 16.47
N VAL A 14 12.92 -17.75 15.87
CA VAL A 14 12.97 -17.01 14.59
C VAL A 14 12.32 -17.82 13.48
N ALA A 15 12.60 -19.12 13.38
CA ALA A 15 11.96 -20.01 12.41
C ALA A 15 10.44 -20.09 12.60
N SER A 16 9.98 -20.20 13.85
CA SER A 16 8.54 -20.21 14.15
C SER A 16 7.84 -18.91 13.74
N ILE A 17 8.49 -17.77 13.94
CA ILE A 17 7.97 -16.46 13.51
C ILE A 17 7.96 -16.37 11.99
N ALA A 18 9.01 -16.83 11.31
CA ALA A 18 9.07 -16.83 9.84
C ALA A 18 7.93 -17.67 9.25
N VAL A 19 7.69 -18.87 9.80
CA VAL A 19 6.54 -19.71 9.40
C VAL A 19 5.20 -19.00 9.69
N TRP A 20 5.07 -18.36 10.85
CA TRP A 20 3.85 -17.61 11.21
C TRP A 20 3.54 -16.46 10.25
N VAL A 21 4.54 -15.68 9.85
CA VAL A 21 4.37 -14.54 8.94
C VAL A 21 3.85 -14.99 7.57
N VAL A 22 4.30 -16.14 7.08
CA VAL A 22 3.88 -16.70 5.78
C VAL A 22 2.53 -17.43 5.88
N LEU A 23 2.10 -17.82 7.10
CA LEU A 23 0.91 -18.64 7.29
C LEU A 23 -0.36 -17.94 6.83
N PRO A 24 -1.16 -18.57 5.93
CA PRO A 24 -2.46 -18.03 5.54
C PRO A 24 -3.48 -18.18 6.69
N TRP A 25 -4.56 -17.37 6.64
CA TRP A 25 -5.57 -17.36 7.71
C TRP A 25 -6.18 -18.74 8.04
N PRO A 26 -6.40 -19.68 7.09
CA PRO A 26 -6.91 -21.01 7.43
C PRO A 26 -5.92 -21.82 8.28
N GLY A 27 -4.61 -21.66 8.02
CA GLY A 27 -3.56 -22.30 8.83
C GLY A 27 -3.52 -21.78 10.27
N ALA A 28 -3.70 -20.46 10.46
CA ALA A 28 -3.79 -19.87 11.79
C ALA A 28 -5.04 -20.33 12.55
N LEU A 29 -6.17 -20.47 11.84
CA LEU A 29 -7.41 -20.98 12.40
C LEU A 29 -7.25 -22.45 12.82
N LEU A 30 -6.58 -23.26 12.00
CA LEU A 30 -6.26 -24.64 12.35
C LEU A 30 -5.41 -24.72 13.62
N LEU A 31 -4.37 -23.90 13.75
CA LEU A 31 -3.56 -23.84 14.97
C LEU A 31 -4.38 -23.42 16.20
N ALA A 32 -5.27 -22.44 16.04
CA ALA A 32 -6.17 -22.03 17.13
C ALA A 32 -7.12 -23.16 17.55
N VAL A 33 -7.68 -23.90 16.60
CA VAL A 33 -8.54 -25.08 16.86
C VAL A 33 -7.76 -26.18 17.55
N LEU A 34 -6.54 -26.48 17.10
CA LEU A 34 -5.67 -27.48 17.73
C LEU A 34 -5.30 -27.09 19.17
N LEU A 35 -5.00 -25.81 19.42
CA LEU A 35 -4.76 -25.29 20.75
C LEU A 35 -6.01 -25.40 21.64
N ALA A 36 -7.17 -25.02 21.13
CA ALA A 36 -8.45 -25.15 21.84
C ALA A 36 -8.77 -26.63 22.16
N ALA A 37 -8.58 -27.53 21.20
CA ALA A 37 -8.76 -28.95 21.39
C ALA A 37 -7.80 -29.50 22.48
N TRP A 38 -6.54 -29.07 22.44
CA TRP A 38 -5.56 -29.47 23.48
C TRP A 38 -5.96 -28.93 24.86
N LEU A 39 -6.42 -27.68 24.96
CA LEU A 39 -6.90 -27.08 26.21
C LEU A 39 -8.11 -27.82 26.79
N LEU A 40 -9.02 -28.32 25.96
CA LEU A 40 -10.25 -28.97 26.40
C LEU A 40 -10.07 -30.46 26.67
N LEU A 41 -9.31 -31.17 25.84
CA LEU A 41 -9.24 -32.63 25.85
C LEU A 41 -8.14 -33.19 26.76
N THR A 42 -7.06 -32.46 27.05
CA THR A 42 -5.95 -32.96 27.86
C THR A 42 -6.04 -32.49 29.30
N ARG A 43 -5.54 -33.30 30.24
CA ARG A 43 -5.43 -32.89 31.64
C ARG A 43 -4.57 -31.65 31.83
N ARG A 44 -3.42 -31.58 31.13
CA ARG A 44 -2.49 -30.42 31.19
C ARG A 44 -3.13 -29.19 30.55
N GLY A 45 -3.88 -29.36 29.48
CA GLY A 45 -4.61 -28.27 28.83
C GLY A 45 -5.69 -27.67 29.74
N ARG A 46 -6.51 -28.52 30.39
CA ARG A 46 -7.51 -28.04 31.36
C ARG A 46 -6.89 -27.33 32.55
N GLN A 47 -5.76 -27.81 33.04
CA GLN A 47 -4.98 -27.10 34.06
C GLN A 47 -4.50 -25.72 33.56
N ALA A 48 -3.96 -25.66 32.33
CA ALA A 48 -3.56 -24.40 31.72
C ALA A 48 -4.77 -23.43 31.56
N GLY A 49 -5.92 -23.95 31.11
CA GLY A 49 -7.15 -23.18 30.98
C GLY A 49 -7.66 -22.62 32.32
N SER A 50 -7.62 -23.39 33.40
CA SER A 50 -8.03 -22.90 34.74
C SER A 50 -7.08 -21.81 35.26
N VAL A 51 -5.75 -22.00 35.12
CA VAL A 51 -4.77 -20.97 35.50
C VAL A 51 -4.90 -19.71 34.65
N ALA A 52 -5.13 -19.86 33.33
CA ALA A 52 -5.39 -18.72 32.42
C ALA A 52 -6.66 -17.96 32.81
N GLY A 53 -7.75 -18.70 33.18
CA GLY A 53 -9.00 -18.09 33.63
C GLY A 53 -8.81 -17.20 34.86
N VAL A 54 -8.01 -17.63 35.85
CA VAL A 54 -7.63 -16.78 37.00
C VAL A 54 -6.81 -15.57 36.53
N GLY A 55 -5.85 -15.76 35.61
CA GLY A 55 -5.06 -14.68 35.04
C GLY A 55 -5.90 -13.62 34.33
N ILE A 56 -6.85 -14.06 33.50
CA ILE A 56 -7.74 -13.18 32.72
C ILE A 56 -8.70 -12.41 33.65
N SER A 57 -9.25 -13.07 34.70
CA SER A 57 -10.15 -12.39 35.65
C SER A 57 -9.47 -11.27 36.42
N THR A 58 -8.18 -11.36 36.69
CA THR A 58 -7.37 -10.34 37.36
C THR A 58 -6.90 -9.21 36.43
N LEU A 59 -7.08 -9.33 35.11
CA LEU A 59 -6.73 -8.24 34.15
C LEU A 59 -7.47 -6.94 34.46
N ARG A 60 -8.71 -7.02 34.94
CA ARG A 60 -9.48 -5.82 35.37
C ARG A 60 -8.81 -5.05 36.50
N GLN A 61 -8.08 -5.73 37.38
CA GLN A 61 -7.37 -5.10 38.50
C GLN A 61 -6.04 -4.46 38.05
N ARG A 62 -5.58 -4.77 36.82
CA ARG A 62 -4.30 -4.32 36.24
C ARG A 62 -4.49 -3.58 34.93
N LEU A 63 -5.60 -2.89 34.77
CA LEU A 63 -5.92 -2.19 33.49
C LEU A 63 -4.79 -1.27 33.04
N GLY A 64 -4.11 -0.56 33.95
CA GLY A 64 -3.01 0.33 33.58
C GLY A 64 -1.86 -0.38 32.89
N SER A 65 -1.36 -1.50 33.46
CA SER A 65 -0.25 -2.24 32.87
C SER A 65 -0.66 -3.00 31.61
N SER A 66 -1.88 -3.58 31.59
CA SER A 66 -2.42 -4.26 30.41
C SER A 66 -2.67 -3.29 29.26
N ALA A 67 -3.14 -2.08 29.54
CA ALA A 67 -3.36 -1.02 28.55
C ALA A 67 -2.06 -0.61 27.82
N VAL A 68 -0.93 -0.58 28.53
CA VAL A 68 0.38 -0.27 27.90
C VAL A 68 0.69 -1.26 26.77
N ILE A 69 0.46 -2.57 27.01
CA ILE A 69 0.68 -3.60 25.98
C ILE A 69 -0.30 -3.43 24.81
N VAL A 70 -1.59 -3.26 25.14
CA VAL A 70 -2.65 -3.13 24.13
C VAL A 70 -2.43 -1.89 23.26
N VAL A 71 -2.17 -0.73 23.88
CA VAL A 71 -1.93 0.54 23.17
C VAL A 71 -0.64 0.48 22.36
N GLY A 72 0.44 -0.08 22.93
CA GLY A 72 1.70 -0.25 22.21
C GLY A 72 1.55 -1.10 20.95
N ILE A 73 0.89 -2.26 21.06
CA ILE A 73 0.64 -3.15 19.92
C ILE A 73 -0.35 -2.50 18.93
N ALA A 74 -1.40 -1.83 19.43
CA ALA A 74 -2.35 -1.14 18.57
C ALA A 74 -1.69 -0.03 17.75
N GLY A 75 -0.77 0.73 18.35
CA GLY A 75 0.03 1.73 17.64
C GLY A 75 0.89 1.13 16.53
N VAL A 76 1.60 0.02 16.83
CA VAL A 76 2.42 -0.69 15.81
C VAL A 76 1.56 -1.16 14.65
N VAL A 77 0.45 -1.83 14.95
CA VAL A 77 -0.47 -2.36 13.92
C VAL A 77 -1.11 -1.23 13.12
N GLY A 78 -1.54 -0.17 13.80
CA GLY A 78 -2.14 1.00 13.16
C GLY A 78 -1.21 1.63 12.13
N VAL A 79 0.03 1.92 12.52
CA VAL A 79 1.04 2.53 11.63
C VAL A 79 1.44 1.57 10.50
N LEU A 80 1.68 0.30 10.80
CA LEU A 80 2.05 -0.70 9.80
C LEU A 80 0.95 -0.84 8.73
N VAL A 81 -0.32 -1.00 9.16
CA VAL A 81 -1.46 -1.12 8.24
C VAL A 81 -1.64 0.14 7.42
N ALA A 82 -1.47 1.34 8.02
CA ALA A 82 -1.56 2.61 7.29
C ALA A 82 -0.52 2.73 6.18
N LEU A 83 0.76 2.40 6.48
CA LEU A 83 1.84 2.45 5.48
C LEU A 83 1.66 1.38 4.37
N LEU A 84 1.20 0.19 4.72
CA LEU A 84 0.89 -0.84 3.74
C LEU A 84 -0.36 -0.48 2.90
N ALA A 85 -1.38 0.15 3.49
CA ALA A 85 -2.56 0.65 2.78
C ALA A 85 -2.20 1.76 1.78
N MET A 86 -1.20 2.59 2.11
CA MET A 86 -0.65 3.57 1.17
C MET A 86 -0.02 2.89 -0.05
N ALA A 87 0.78 1.84 0.16
CA ALA A 87 1.38 1.07 -0.93
C ALA A 87 0.32 0.39 -1.81
N GLU A 88 -0.73 -0.16 -1.20
CA GLU A 88 -1.83 -0.83 -1.90
C GLU A 88 -2.67 0.16 -2.70
N GLY A 89 -3.09 1.28 -2.10
CA GLY A 89 -3.86 2.32 -2.77
C GLY A 89 -3.12 2.93 -3.96
N TYR A 90 -1.81 3.17 -3.81
CA TYR A 90 -0.95 3.62 -4.91
C TYR A 90 -0.91 2.60 -6.06
N SER A 91 -0.66 1.34 -5.73
CA SER A 91 -0.60 0.26 -6.72
C SER A 91 -1.93 0.06 -7.44
N GLU A 92 -3.02 0.05 -6.70
CA GLU A 92 -4.38 -0.11 -7.24
C GLU A 92 -4.75 1.03 -8.20
N THR A 93 -4.44 2.27 -7.82
CA THR A 93 -4.72 3.45 -8.66
C THR A 93 -4.00 3.37 -10.00
N LEU A 94 -2.71 3.04 -10.01
CA LEU A 94 -1.94 2.88 -11.25
C LEU A 94 -2.41 1.67 -12.08
N ARG A 95 -2.71 0.54 -11.45
CA ARG A 95 -3.21 -0.64 -12.17
C ARG A 95 -4.56 -0.40 -12.83
N LYS A 96 -5.45 0.38 -12.21
CA LYS A 96 -6.74 0.79 -12.80
C LYS A 96 -6.59 1.70 -14.01
N THR A 97 -5.47 2.43 -14.12
CA THR A 97 -5.18 3.30 -15.27
C THR A 97 -4.89 2.50 -16.54
N GLY A 98 -4.34 1.30 -16.39
CA GLY A 98 -3.99 0.44 -17.50
C GLY A 98 -5.12 -0.50 -17.94
N SER A 99 -5.10 -0.88 -19.22
CA SER A 99 -5.97 -1.92 -19.80
C SER A 99 -5.16 -2.85 -20.68
N ARG A 100 -5.68 -4.06 -20.89
CA ARG A 100 -5.14 -5.00 -21.90
C ARG A 100 -5.58 -4.64 -23.32
N ASP A 101 -6.65 -3.85 -23.44
CA ASP A 101 -7.22 -3.41 -24.71
C ASP A 101 -6.49 -2.20 -25.29
N THR A 102 -5.57 -1.63 -24.56
CA THR A 102 -4.80 -0.46 -24.99
C THR A 102 -3.32 -0.73 -24.96
N GLY A 103 -2.64 -0.31 -26.02
CA GLY A 103 -1.19 -0.32 -26.14
C GLY A 103 -0.60 1.06 -25.97
N ILE A 104 0.59 1.15 -25.44
CA ILE A 104 1.42 2.36 -25.39
C ILE A 104 2.73 2.09 -26.13
N VAL A 105 3.06 2.99 -27.02
CA VAL A 105 4.30 2.94 -27.81
C VAL A 105 5.14 4.16 -27.42
N MET A 106 6.37 3.91 -27.00
CA MET A 106 7.34 4.93 -26.61
C MET A 106 8.64 4.72 -27.36
N ARG A 107 9.52 5.71 -27.32
CA ARG A 107 10.89 5.54 -27.80
C ARG A 107 11.59 4.41 -27.05
N GLY A 108 12.32 3.57 -27.76
CA GLY A 108 13.06 2.45 -27.16
C GLY A 108 14.01 2.89 -26.04
N ALA A 109 14.09 2.07 -25.01
CA ALA A 109 14.87 2.31 -23.79
C ALA A 109 14.44 3.54 -22.97
N SER A 110 13.25 4.08 -23.19
CA SER A 110 12.72 5.17 -22.36
C SER A 110 12.10 4.62 -21.08
N ALA A 111 12.54 5.15 -19.94
CA ALA A 111 12.03 4.70 -18.63
C ALA A 111 10.60 5.17 -18.33
N SER A 112 10.13 6.24 -19.00
CA SER A 112 8.80 6.82 -18.83
C SER A 112 8.42 7.68 -20.02
N GLU A 113 7.13 8.04 -20.14
CA GLU A 113 6.61 8.93 -21.19
C GLU A 113 7.35 10.27 -21.23
N VAL A 114 7.66 10.84 -20.07
CA VAL A 114 8.35 12.15 -19.98
C VAL A 114 9.74 12.13 -20.59
N MET A 115 10.42 10.99 -20.52
CA MET A 115 11.76 10.80 -21.08
C MET A 115 11.75 10.28 -22.52
N SER A 116 10.57 10.01 -23.05
CA SER A 116 10.36 9.51 -24.40
C SER A 116 10.16 10.66 -25.38
N GLY A 117 10.68 10.51 -26.58
CA GLY A 117 10.49 11.46 -27.68
C GLY A 117 10.41 10.71 -29.00
N LEU A 118 9.23 10.68 -29.59
CA LEU A 118 8.94 10.16 -30.92
C LEU A 118 8.88 11.32 -31.91
N ASP A 119 9.56 11.20 -33.04
CA ASP A 119 9.45 12.15 -34.12
C ASP A 119 8.12 12.00 -34.88
N HIS A 120 7.81 12.94 -35.74
CA HIS A 120 6.55 12.97 -36.49
C HIS A 120 6.36 11.72 -37.36
N ASP A 121 7.40 11.29 -38.05
CA ASP A 121 7.32 10.14 -38.99
C ASP A 121 7.05 8.85 -38.23
N SER A 122 7.74 8.65 -37.09
CA SER A 122 7.46 7.53 -36.18
C SER A 122 6.01 7.54 -35.69
N VAL A 123 5.48 8.69 -35.30
CA VAL A 123 4.09 8.83 -34.84
C VAL A 123 3.09 8.42 -35.93
N VAL A 124 3.32 8.84 -37.17
CA VAL A 124 2.45 8.51 -38.31
C VAL A 124 2.48 7.00 -38.59
N LEU A 125 3.67 6.39 -38.61
CA LEU A 125 3.83 4.95 -38.84
C LEU A 125 3.16 4.12 -37.73
N ILE A 126 3.29 4.54 -36.48
CA ILE A 126 2.67 3.85 -35.34
C ILE A 126 1.14 3.96 -35.41
N ALA A 127 0.60 5.15 -35.73
CA ALA A 127 -0.85 5.39 -35.79
C ALA A 127 -1.54 4.59 -36.91
N GLN A 128 -0.80 4.21 -37.95
CA GLN A 128 -1.32 3.43 -39.10
C GLN A 128 -1.07 1.93 -38.95
N ALA A 129 -0.45 1.47 -37.85
CA ALA A 129 -0.12 0.07 -37.68
C ALA A 129 -1.36 -0.83 -37.67
N ALA A 130 -1.18 -2.06 -38.18
CA ALA A 130 -2.23 -3.06 -38.15
C ALA A 130 -2.56 -3.49 -36.71
N GLY A 131 -3.82 -3.83 -36.46
CA GLY A 131 -4.30 -4.25 -35.12
C GLY A 131 -4.87 -3.11 -34.26
N ILE A 132 -4.81 -1.87 -34.72
CA ILE A 132 -5.47 -0.73 -34.06
C ILE A 132 -6.95 -0.73 -34.43
N ALA A 133 -7.81 -0.56 -33.42
CA ALA A 133 -9.24 -0.37 -33.61
C ALA A 133 -9.52 0.93 -34.40
N ARG A 134 -10.62 0.95 -35.13
CA ARG A 134 -11.04 2.13 -35.87
C ARG A 134 -12.38 2.65 -35.36
N ASP A 135 -12.58 3.95 -35.45
CA ASP A 135 -13.85 4.58 -35.12
C ASP A 135 -14.90 4.37 -36.22
N ALA A 136 -16.11 4.90 -36.02
CA ALA A 136 -17.19 4.83 -37.01
C ALA A 136 -16.90 5.52 -38.36
N LYS A 137 -15.88 6.40 -38.39
CA LYS A 137 -15.42 7.08 -39.59
C LYS A 137 -14.26 6.34 -40.30
N GLY A 138 -13.82 5.22 -39.73
CA GLY A 138 -12.68 4.46 -40.23
C GLY A 138 -11.31 4.99 -39.76
N GLU A 139 -11.26 6.02 -38.92
CA GLU A 139 -10.01 6.56 -38.39
C GLU A 139 -9.44 5.67 -37.27
N PRO A 140 -8.12 5.48 -37.24
CA PRO A 140 -7.50 4.64 -36.20
C PRO A 140 -7.65 5.29 -34.82
N LEU A 141 -8.01 4.48 -33.83
CA LEU A 141 -8.06 4.91 -32.43
C LEU A 141 -6.63 4.95 -31.86
N ALA A 142 -5.89 5.96 -32.29
CA ALA A 142 -4.52 6.26 -31.89
C ALA A 142 -4.44 7.70 -31.37
N SER A 143 -3.87 7.89 -30.20
CA SER A 143 -3.68 9.18 -29.54
C SER A 143 -2.20 9.46 -29.40
N PRO A 144 -1.58 10.26 -30.27
CA PRO A 144 -0.24 10.80 -30.05
C PRO A 144 -0.27 11.82 -28.92
N GLU A 145 0.52 11.61 -27.90
CA GLU A 145 0.46 12.37 -26.64
C GLU A 145 1.81 13.00 -26.31
N LEU A 146 1.75 14.17 -25.69
CA LEU A 146 2.90 14.85 -25.12
C LEU A 146 2.71 14.95 -23.61
N VAL A 147 3.73 14.63 -22.85
CA VAL A 147 3.68 14.72 -21.39
C VAL A 147 4.79 15.66 -20.91
N VAL A 148 4.40 16.69 -20.16
CA VAL A 148 5.32 17.67 -19.56
C VAL A 148 4.96 17.95 -18.12
N ALA A 149 5.94 18.45 -17.34
CA ALA A 149 5.71 18.97 -16.00
C ALA A 149 5.20 20.41 -16.09
N ALA A 150 4.21 20.73 -15.28
CA ALA A 150 3.77 22.08 -15.03
C ALA A 150 3.71 22.33 -13.53
N ASN A 151 4.09 23.52 -13.08
CA ASN A 151 3.98 23.89 -11.67
C ASN A 151 2.75 24.76 -11.46
N LEU A 152 2.02 24.47 -10.40
CA LEU A 152 0.83 25.21 -10.00
C LEU A 152 0.83 25.40 -8.48
N PRO A 153 0.25 26.50 -7.99
CA PRO A 153 0.06 26.74 -6.56
C PRO A 153 -0.78 25.63 -5.92
N LEU A 154 -0.35 25.14 -4.74
CA LEU A 154 -1.11 24.18 -3.96
C LEU A 154 -2.30 24.84 -3.28
N LYS A 155 -3.45 24.16 -3.23
CA LYS A 155 -4.70 24.70 -2.68
C LYS A 155 -4.62 24.93 -1.16
N ASN A 156 -3.86 24.08 -0.46
CA ASN A 156 -3.69 24.11 1.00
C ASN A 156 -2.26 24.48 1.39
N GLY A 157 -1.47 25.06 0.49
CA GLY A 157 -0.11 25.54 0.71
C GLY A 157 -0.05 27.01 1.08
N GLY A 158 1.15 27.50 1.41
CA GLY A 158 1.46 28.91 1.51
C GLY A 158 1.42 29.62 0.15
N PRO A 159 1.56 30.95 0.12
CA PRO A 159 1.51 31.73 -1.14
C PRO A 159 2.53 31.32 -2.19
N ASP A 160 3.68 30.79 -1.75
CA ASP A 160 4.80 30.38 -2.61
C ASP A 160 4.91 28.84 -2.75
N ASP A 161 3.99 28.09 -2.16
CA ASP A 161 4.00 26.63 -2.22
C ASP A 161 3.43 26.16 -3.56
N GLU A 162 4.33 25.77 -4.46
CA GLU A 162 3.99 25.17 -5.74
C GLU A 162 4.18 23.64 -5.71
N GLY A 163 3.31 22.96 -6.44
CA GLY A 163 3.43 21.53 -6.69
C GLY A 163 3.50 21.25 -8.19
N SER A 164 4.16 20.17 -8.55
CA SER A 164 4.24 19.71 -9.93
C SER A 164 3.01 18.90 -10.29
N VAL A 165 2.36 19.23 -11.42
CA VAL A 165 1.27 18.50 -12.03
C VAL A 165 1.67 18.03 -13.42
N GLN A 166 1.21 16.85 -13.81
CA GLN A 166 1.41 16.36 -15.18
C GLN A 166 0.45 17.03 -16.13
N LEU A 167 0.98 17.76 -17.11
CA LEU A 167 0.22 18.29 -18.23
C LEU A 167 0.36 17.35 -19.43
N ARG A 168 -0.74 16.79 -19.86
CA ARG A 168 -0.82 15.92 -21.03
C ARG A 168 -1.43 16.66 -22.19
N GLY A 169 -0.66 16.83 -23.26
CA GLY A 169 -1.16 17.30 -24.55
C GLY A 169 -1.77 16.13 -25.33
N VAL A 170 -3.03 16.22 -25.68
CA VAL A 170 -3.80 15.16 -26.36
C VAL A 170 -4.58 15.70 -27.55
N GLY A 171 -4.95 14.81 -28.48
CA GLY A 171 -5.89 15.09 -29.55
C GLY A 171 -7.30 14.60 -29.25
N GLU A 172 -8.21 14.75 -30.21
CA GLU A 172 -9.61 14.28 -30.08
C GLU A 172 -9.72 12.78 -29.84
N GLN A 173 -8.86 11.99 -30.45
CA GLN A 173 -8.88 10.52 -30.33
C GLN A 173 -8.59 10.03 -28.91
N ALA A 174 -7.96 10.83 -28.06
CA ALA A 174 -7.67 10.46 -26.67
C ALA A 174 -8.92 10.06 -25.88
N TRP A 175 -10.04 10.74 -26.13
CA TRP A 175 -11.32 10.44 -25.48
C TRP A 175 -11.95 9.13 -25.95
N ALA A 176 -11.74 8.74 -27.21
CA ALA A 176 -12.21 7.49 -27.76
C ALA A 176 -11.31 6.30 -27.33
N VAL A 177 -10.01 6.56 -27.21
CA VAL A 177 -9.05 5.56 -26.70
C VAL A 177 -9.32 5.25 -25.22
N ARG A 178 -9.78 6.25 -24.43
CA ARG A 178 -10.03 6.13 -22.98
C ARG A 178 -11.49 6.44 -22.61
N PRO A 179 -12.45 5.54 -22.89
CA PRO A 179 -13.89 5.78 -22.67
C PRO A 179 -14.28 5.91 -21.19
N GLN A 180 -13.41 5.47 -20.26
CA GLN A 180 -13.60 5.63 -18.81
C GLN A 180 -13.50 7.10 -18.37
N ILE A 181 -12.87 7.98 -19.17
CA ILE A 181 -12.77 9.41 -18.87
C ILE A 181 -14.07 10.10 -19.17
N LYS A 182 -14.75 10.56 -18.12
CA LYS A 182 -16.05 11.24 -18.22
C LYS A 182 -15.91 12.68 -17.77
N LEU A 183 -16.42 13.59 -18.57
CA LEU A 183 -16.57 14.99 -18.19
C LEU A 183 -17.65 15.10 -17.12
N ILE A 184 -17.32 15.72 -15.99
CA ILE A 184 -18.24 15.89 -14.85
C ILE A 184 -18.68 17.33 -14.64
N ASP A 185 -17.93 18.31 -15.21
CA ASP A 185 -18.27 19.73 -15.15
C ASP A 185 -17.66 20.45 -16.35
N GLY A 186 -18.34 21.47 -16.84
CA GLY A 186 -17.90 22.29 -18.00
C GLY A 186 -17.95 21.54 -19.33
N ARG A 187 -16.97 21.77 -20.18
CA ARG A 187 -16.86 21.22 -21.54
C ARG A 187 -15.45 20.73 -21.85
N ARG A 188 -15.29 20.01 -22.96
CA ARG A 188 -13.97 19.67 -23.50
C ARG A 188 -13.27 20.93 -24.00
N PHE A 189 -11.93 20.92 -23.99
CA PHE A 189 -11.15 21.98 -24.62
C PHE A 189 -11.36 21.99 -26.14
N GLN A 190 -11.24 23.16 -26.75
CA GLN A 190 -11.29 23.31 -28.21
C GLN A 190 -9.88 23.18 -28.79
N PRO A 191 -9.70 22.39 -29.88
CA PRO A 191 -8.42 22.26 -30.55
C PRO A 191 -7.85 23.62 -30.96
N GLY A 192 -6.54 23.81 -30.75
CA GLY A 192 -5.83 25.05 -31.10
C GLY A 192 -5.95 26.17 -30.08
N LEU A 193 -6.76 26.02 -29.03
CA LEU A 193 -6.91 27.05 -27.99
C LEU A 193 -6.12 26.63 -26.72
N ARG A 194 -5.70 27.66 -25.95
CA ARG A 194 -5.09 27.45 -24.62
C ARG A 194 -6.18 27.16 -23.60
N GLU A 195 -6.79 26.02 -23.73
CA GLU A 195 -7.82 25.53 -22.84
C GLU A 195 -7.38 24.22 -22.19
N LEU A 196 -7.82 24.00 -20.95
CA LEU A 196 -7.50 22.82 -20.16
C LEU A 196 -8.79 22.10 -19.73
N VAL A 197 -8.73 20.80 -19.72
CA VAL A 197 -9.66 19.97 -18.96
C VAL A 197 -8.88 19.31 -17.85
N VAL A 198 -9.30 19.49 -16.62
CA VAL A 198 -8.54 19.11 -15.44
C VAL A 198 -9.11 17.84 -14.80
N GLY A 199 -8.27 16.95 -14.37
CA GLY A 199 -8.70 15.80 -13.58
C GLY A 199 -9.23 16.23 -12.21
N ARG A 200 -10.24 15.54 -11.71
CA ARG A 200 -10.85 15.82 -10.40
C ARG A 200 -9.84 15.80 -9.26
N GLY A 201 -8.85 14.90 -9.33
CA GLY A 201 -7.74 14.82 -8.35
C GLY A 201 -6.87 16.08 -8.40
N ALA A 202 -6.47 16.51 -9.59
CA ALA A 202 -5.71 17.74 -9.77
C ALA A 202 -6.51 18.97 -9.30
N ALA A 203 -7.80 19.06 -9.61
CA ALA A 203 -8.67 20.16 -9.18
C ALA A 203 -8.86 20.24 -7.65
N ARG A 204 -8.70 19.12 -6.93
CA ARG A 204 -8.71 19.09 -5.45
C ARG A 204 -7.42 19.58 -4.85
N GLN A 205 -6.29 19.33 -5.51
CA GLN A 205 -4.95 19.56 -5.00
C GLN A 205 -4.41 20.94 -5.32
N PHE A 206 -4.67 21.45 -6.53
CA PHE A 206 -4.11 22.71 -7.02
C PHE A 206 -5.14 23.83 -6.99
N ALA A 207 -4.65 25.05 -6.73
CA ALA A 207 -5.48 26.25 -6.74
C ALA A 207 -5.82 26.70 -8.17
N GLY A 208 -6.98 27.32 -8.34
CA GLY A 208 -7.41 27.92 -9.61
C GLY A 208 -7.96 26.96 -10.65
N LEU A 209 -7.89 25.65 -10.46
CA LEU A 209 -8.37 24.64 -11.41
C LEU A 209 -9.90 24.44 -11.33
N VAL A 210 -10.63 25.51 -11.66
CA VAL A 210 -12.10 25.57 -11.68
C VAL A 210 -12.56 26.06 -13.05
N PRO A 211 -13.60 25.46 -13.67
CA PRO A 211 -14.09 25.89 -14.97
C PRO A 211 -14.39 27.40 -15.02
N GLY A 212 -13.97 28.05 -16.11
CA GLY A 212 -14.08 29.48 -16.29
C GLY A 212 -12.99 30.33 -15.67
N ARG A 213 -12.03 29.76 -14.94
CA ARG A 213 -10.88 30.48 -14.41
C ARG A 213 -9.65 30.33 -15.29
N GLU A 214 -8.80 31.35 -15.27
CA GLU A 214 -7.48 31.33 -15.91
C GLU A 214 -6.40 30.87 -14.92
N VAL A 215 -5.50 30.02 -15.38
CA VAL A 215 -4.27 29.61 -14.70
C VAL A 215 -3.06 29.91 -15.57
N ARG A 216 -1.90 30.09 -14.96
CA ARG A 216 -0.65 30.35 -15.68
C ARG A 216 0.17 29.06 -15.78
N LEU A 217 0.48 28.65 -17.02
CA LEU A 217 1.35 27.52 -17.31
C LEU A 217 2.40 27.96 -18.34
N GLY A 218 3.68 27.74 -18.04
CA GLY A 218 4.75 28.06 -18.96
C GLY A 218 4.71 29.52 -19.50
N ASN A 219 4.56 30.51 -18.66
CA ASN A 219 4.44 31.92 -19.02
C ASN A 219 3.20 32.31 -19.86
N GLN A 220 2.29 31.38 -20.08
CA GLN A 220 1.04 31.62 -20.84
C GLN A 220 -0.18 31.50 -19.95
N LYS A 221 -1.25 32.19 -20.28
CA LYS A 221 -2.57 32.06 -19.65
C LYS A 221 -3.35 30.93 -20.31
N TRP A 222 -3.93 30.07 -19.53
CA TRP A 222 -4.77 28.96 -19.96
C TRP A 222 -6.12 29.04 -19.27
N MET A 223 -7.21 28.81 -20.02
CA MET A 223 -8.53 28.73 -19.43
C MET A 223 -8.89 27.31 -19.06
N VAL A 224 -9.43 27.12 -17.87
CA VAL A 224 -10.00 25.82 -17.47
C VAL A 224 -11.38 25.70 -18.10
N ALA A 225 -11.53 24.81 -19.08
CA ALA A 225 -12.78 24.58 -19.82
C ALA A 225 -13.70 23.57 -19.10
N GLY A 226 -13.14 22.61 -18.38
CA GLY A 226 -13.93 21.59 -17.70
C GLY A 226 -13.14 20.74 -16.74
N VAL A 227 -13.87 19.84 -16.06
CA VAL A 227 -13.31 18.85 -15.12
C VAL A 227 -13.75 17.45 -15.55
N PHE A 228 -12.83 16.50 -15.51
CA PHE A 228 -13.12 15.10 -15.79
C PHE A 228 -12.85 14.18 -14.58
N ALA A 229 -13.48 13.02 -14.60
CA ALA A 229 -13.22 11.93 -13.68
C ALA A 229 -12.99 10.64 -14.47
N SER A 230 -12.06 9.80 -13.98
CA SER A 230 -11.75 8.49 -14.58
C SER A 230 -11.68 7.36 -13.54
N GLY A 231 -11.54 7.70 -12.26
CA GLY A 231 -11.40 6.72 -11.17
C GLY A 231 -10.01 6.08 -11.12
N ASP A 232 -9.02 6.66 -11.82
CA ASP A 232 -7.66 6.16 -11.96
C ASP A 232 -6.62 7.29 -11.83
N ALA A 233 -5.35 7.03 -12.15
CA ALA A 233 -4.26 7.99 -12.03
C ALA A 233 -4.42 9.22 -12.95
N MET A 234 -5.18 9.12 -14.04
CA MET A 234 -5.42 10.22 -14.96
C MET A 234 -6.18 11.39 -14.29
N GLU A 235 -6.93 11.13 -13.20
CA GLU A 235 -7.55 12.21 -12.43
C GLU A 235 -6.55 13.19 -11.81
N SER A 236 -5.28 12.82 -11.72
CA SER A 236 -4.22 13.69 -11.20
C SER A 236 -3.57 14.56 -12.26
N GLU A 237 -3.97 14.42 -13.53
CA GLU A 237 -3.42 15.15 -14.66
C GLU A 237 -4.30 16.33 -15.07
N ILE A 238 -3.70 17.23 -15.84
CA ILE A 238 -4.41 18.26 -16.62
C ILE A 238 -4.18 18.02 -18.11
N TRP A 239 -5.21 18.16 -18.92
CA TRP A 239 -5.20 17.85 -20.33
C TRP A 239 -5.43 19.11 -21.17
N GLY A 240 -4.66 19.27 -22.24
CA GLY A 240 -4.82 20.33 -23.21
C GLY A 240 -4.53 19.85 -24.64
N ASP A 241 -4.69 20.72 -25.62
CA ASP A 241 -4.36 20.39 -27.00
C ASP A 241 -2.86 20.10 -27.17
N ALA A 242 -2.52 18.98 -27.83
CA ALA A 242 -1.16 18.50 -27.96
C ALA A 242 -0.23 19.49 -28.71
N ASN A 243 -0.74 20.20 -29.69
CA ASN A 243 0.06 21.16 -30.45
C ASN A 243 0.29 22.44 -29.66
N VAL A 244 -0.74 22.93 -28.96
CA VAL A 244 -0.64 24.12 -28.11
C VAL A 244 0.29 23.87 -26.91
N VAL A 245 0.25 22.67 -26.32
CA VAL A 245 1.19 22.26 -25.27
C VAL A 245 2.60 22.17 -25.83
N ALA A 246 2.78 21.58 -27.01
CA ALA A 246 4.10 21.45 -27.65
C ALA A 246 4.73 22.82 -27.96
N ASP A 247 3.94 23.76 -28.46
CA ASP A 247 4.40 25.13 -28.72
C ASP A 247 4.76 25.87 -27.42
N THR A 248 3.93 25.74 -26.38
CA THR A 248 4.16 26.41 -25.09
C THR A 248 5.45 25.92 -24.40
N TYR A 249 5.79 24.65 -24.56
CA TYR A 249 6.94 24.00 -23.90
C TYR A 249 8.13 23.74 -24.85
N GLY A 250 8.08 24.28 -26.09
CA GLY A 250 9.17 24.17 -27.05
C GLY A 250 9.49 22.76 -27.51
N ARG A 251 8.46 21.90 -27.63
CA ARG A 251 8.61 20.48 -28.00
C ARG A 251 8.46 20.21 -29.50
N GLY A 252 8.06 21.20 -30.28
CA GLY A 252 7.85 21.09 -31.73
C GLY A 252 6.84 20.00 -32.10
N SER A 253 7.17 19.20 -33.10
CA SER A 253 6.33 18.08 -33.54
C SER A 253 6.55 16.76 -32.76
N SER A 254 7.46 16.75 -31.78
CA SER A 254 7.76 15.55 -30.99
C SER A 254 6.57 15.16 -30.09
N ARG A 255 6.37 13.85 -29.92
CA ARG A 255 5.40 13.28 -28.98
C ARG A 255 6.08 12.36 -27.99
N ALA A 256 5.55 12.30 -26.77
CA ALA A 256 6.09 11.45 -25.71
C ALA A 256 5.74 9.97 -25.96
N SER A 257 4.51 9.72 -26.37
CA SER A 257 3.97 8.39 -26.60
C SER A 257 2.89 8.39 -27.66
N VAL A 258 2.55 7.21 -28.18
CA VAL A 258 1.30 7.00 -28.90
C VAL A 258 0.52 5.93 -28.16
N THR A 259 -0.63 6.30 -27.60
CA THR A 259 -1.56 5.36 -26.97
C THR A 259 -2.57 4.91 -28.02
N VAL A 260 -2.73 3.60 -28.18
CA VAL A 260 -3.64 3.01 -29.16
C VAL A 260 -4.67 2.12 -28.48
N ARG A 261 -5.88 2.07 -29.03
CA ARG A 261 -6.84 1.04 -28.69
C ARG A 261 -6.72 -0.12 -29.67
N LEU A 262 -6.60 -1.34 -29.17
CA LEU A 262 -6.50 -2.53 -29.98
C LEU A 262 -7.89 -2.98 -30.44
N ALA A 263 -7.96 -3.53 -31.64
CA ALA A 263 -9.19 -4.14 -32.17
C ALA A 263 -9.55 -5.43 -31.38
N ASP A 264 -8.52 -6.16 -30.95
CA ASP A 264 -8.61 -7.34 -30.11
C ASP A 264 -7.38 -7.37 -29.17
N PRO A 265 -7.55 -7.61 -27.86
CA PRO A 265 -6.44 -7.78 -26.93
C PRO A 265 -5.46 -8.88 -27.34
N GLN A 266 -5.94 -9.93 -28.03
CA GLN A 266 -5.10 -11.03 -28.52
C GLN A 266 -4.18 -10.59 -29.68
N ALA A 267 -4.54 -9.53 -30.40
CA ALA A 267 -3.71 -8.97 -31.47
C ALA A 267 -2.47 -8.22 -30.96
N PHE A 268 -2.35 -7.98 -29.64
CA PHE A 268 -1.23 -7.23 -29.05
C PHE A 268 0.14 -7.81 -29.43
N GLY A 269 0.28 -9.14 -29.41
CA GLY A 269 1.55 -9.80 -29.77
C GLY A 269 2.01 -9.51 -31.20
N ALA A 270 1.08 -9.58 -32.14
CA ALA A 270 1.35 -9.26 -33.56
C ALA A 270 1.63 -7.76 -33.75
N PHE A 271 0.85 -6.88 -33.12
CA PHE A 271 1.04 -5.43 -33.12
C PHE A 271 2.44 -5.05 -32.60
N LYS A 272 2.83 -5.59 -31.44
CA LYS A 272 4.14 -5.37 -30.85
C LYS A 272 5.26 -5.82 -31.77
N THR A 273 5.20 -7.07 -32.27
CA THR A 273 6.23 -7.62 -33.15
C THR A 273 6.38 -6.84 -34.45
N ALA A 274 5.26 -6.38 -35.04
CA ALA A 274 5.28 -5.60 -36.26
C ALA A 274 5.99 -4.24 -36.08
N LEU A 275 5.78 -3.56 -34.94
CA LEU A 275 6.40 -2.27 -34.67
C LEU A 275 7.87 -2.42 -34.25
N GLU A 276 8.20 -3.37 -33.40
CA GLU A 276 9.58 -3.57 -32.90
C GLU A 276 10.50 -4.16 -33.99
N ALA A 277 9.96 -4.90 -34.96
CA ALA A 277 10.70 -5.41 -36.09
C ALA A 277 10.91 -4.39 -37.23
N ASN A 278 10.24 -3.24 -37.17
CA ASN A 278 10.39 -2.19 -38.19
C ASN A 278 11.72 -1.45 -38.00
N PRO A 279 12.66 -1.51 -38.95
CA PRO A 279 13.98 -0.91 -38.81
C PRO A 279 13.94 0.64 -38.77
N GLN A 280 12.86 1.25 -39.21
CA GLN A 280 12.64 2.71 -39.11
C GLN A 280 12.20 3.15 -37.73
N LEU A 281 11.69 2.22 -36.91
CA LEU A 281 11.18 2.50 -35.57
C LEU A 281 12.15 1.93 -34.53
N LYS A 282 12.51 2.78 -33.57
CA LYS A 282 13.25 2.37 -32.35
C LYS A 282 12.32 2.56 -31.15
N VAL A 283 11.35 1.65 -31.02
CA VAL A 283 10.26 1.79 -30.05
C VAL A 283 10.19 0.61 -29.10
N ASP A 284 9.66 0.86 -27.92
CA ASP A 284 9.19 -0.14 -26.97
C ASP A 284 7.66 -0.14 -26.96
N VAL A 285 7.07 -1.32 -27.13
CA VAL A 285 5.62 -1.51 -27.15
C VAL A 285 5.18 -2.33 -25.95
N SER A 286 4.27 -1.80 -25.16
CA SER A 286 3.68 -2.51 -24.02
C SER A 286 2.17 -2.28 -23.96
N THR A 287 1.44 -3.16 -23.26
CA THR A 287 0.07 -2.82 -22.89
C THR A 287 0.11 -1.69 -21.85
N THR A 288 -0.92 -0.84 -21.80
CA THR A 288 -0.97 0.19 -20.77
C THR A 288 -1.06 -0.44 -19.38
N LEU A 289 -1.66 -1.63 -19.24
CA LEU A 289 -1.68 -2.37 -17.98
C LEU A 289 -0.27 -2.75 -17.53
N ASP A 290 0.57 -3.28 -18.42
CA ASP A 290 1.95 -3.68 -18.09
C ASP A 290 2.81 -2.45 -17.78
N TYR A 291 2.63 -1.37 -18.56
CA TYR A 291 3.35 -0.12 -18.34
C TYR A 291 3.09 0.46 -16.94
N PHE A 292 1.81 0.67 -16.58
CA PHE A 292 1.46 1.22 -15.28
C PHE A 292 1.73 0.26 -14.11
N SER A 293 1.60 -1.06 -14.34
CA SER A 293 1.96 -2.07 -13.34
C SER A 293 3.45 -2.02 -13.01
N LYS A 294 4.34 -2.02 -14.01
CA LYS A 294 5.79 -1.91 -13.82
C LYS A 294 6.17 -0.59 -13.14
N GLN A 295 5.51 0.50 -13.49
CA GLN A 295 5.73 1.79 -12.87
C GLN A 295 5.31 1.77 -11.39
N SER A 296 4.17 1.12 -11.06
CA SER A 296 3.69 0.99 -9.69
C SER A 296 4.60 0.12 -8.83
N GLU A 297 5.15 -0.96 -9.36
CA GLU A 297 5.97 -1.93 -8.61
C GLU A 297 7.18 -1.27 -7.92
N ARG A 298 7.87 -0.37 -8.62
CA ARG A 298 9.07 0.30 -8.06
C ARG A 298 8.72 1.11 -6.81
N MET A 299 7.72 1.98 -6.91
CA MET A 299 7.33 2.84 -5.79
C MET A 299 6.64 2.05 -4.68
N THR A 300 5.76 1.11 -5.02
CA THR A 300 5.11 0.22 -4.07
C THR A 300 6.14 -0.57 -3.26
N LYS A 301 7.21 -1.06 -3.92
CA LYS A 301 8.32 -1.74 -3.24
C LYS A 301 9.04 -0.82 -2.25
N VAL A 302 9.32 0.42 -2.64
CA VAL A 302 9.95 1.41 -1.75
C VAL A 302 9.06 1.71 -0.54
N ILE A 303 7.78 2.03 -0.76
CA ILE A 303 6.83 2.32 0.31
C ILE A 303 6.69 1.12 1.25
N ARG A 304 6.61 -0.10 0.70
CA ARG A 304 6.50 -1.34 1.48
C ARG A 304 7.76 -1.60 2.31
N ILE A 305 8.95 -1.38 1.75
CA ILE A 305 10.21 -1.52 2.49
C ILE A 305 10.25 -0.53 3.66
N ILE A 306 9.92 0.74 3.41
CA ILE A 306 9.85 1.77 4.47
C ILE A 306 8.83 1.34 5.54
N GLY A 307 7.63 0.93 5.12
CA GLY A 307 6.57 0.51 6.03
C GLY A 307 6.96 -0.68 6.90
N ILE A 308 7.58 -1.70 6.32
CA ILE A 308 8.07 -2.87 7.06
C ILE A 308 9.21 -2.47 8.00
N THR A 309 10.15 -1.63 7.55
CA THR A 309 11.27 -1.18 8.39
C THR A 309 10.78 -0.40 9.62
N VAL A 310 9.88 0.57 9.42
CA VAL A 310 9.26 1.31 10.52
C VAL A 310 8.47 0.36 11.42
N GLY A 311 7.70 -0.54 10.85
CA GLY A 311 6.95 -1.57 11.59
C GLY A 311 7.86 -2.44 12.46
N VAL A 312 9.01 -2.89 11.95
CA VAL A 312 10.00 -3.67 12.72
C VAL A 312 10.57 -2.86 13.88
N ILE A 313 10.97 -1.61 13.65
CA ILE A 313 11.52 -0.74 14.70
C ILE A 313 10.49 -0.53 15.82
N MET A 314 9.25 -0.21 15.45
CA MET A 314 8.15 -0.05 16.41
C MET A 314 7.80 -1.34 17.13
N ALA A 315 7.82 -2.49 16.41
CA ALA A 315 7.56 -3.81 16.99
C ALA A 315 8.60 -4.19 18.05
N ILE A 316 9.88 -3.87 17.82
CA ILE A 316 10.94 -4.06 18.80
C ILE A 316 10.64 -3.25 20.07
N GLY A 317 10.26 -1.97 19.92
CA GLY A 317 9.88 -1.13 21.05
C GLY A 317 8.68 -1.68 21.85
N ALA A 318 7.61 -2.08 21.14
CA ALA A 318 6.43 -2.68 21.75
C ALA A 318 6.74 -4.02 22.44
N MET A 319 7.62 -4.82 21.85
CA MET A 319 8.07 -6.08 22.43
C MET A 319 8.81 -5.87 23.75
N PHE A 320 9.71 -4.89 23.83
CA PHE A 320 10.38 -4.56 25.10
C PHE A 320 9.40 -4.04 26.15
N GLY A 321 8.43 -3.21 25.75
CA GLY A 321 7.33 -2.76 26.60
C GLY A 321 6.51 -3.92 27.14
N ALA A 322 6.13 -4.87 26.26
CA ALA A 322 5.39 -6.08 26.65
C ALA A 322 6.20 -6.97 27.58
N LEU A 323 7.50 -7.21 27.27
CA LEU A 323 8.41 -7.98 28.13
C LEU A 323 8.47 -7.38 29.54
N ASN A 324 8.75 -6.09 29.67
CA ASN A 324 8.88 -5.43 30.96
C ASN A 324 7.57 -5.50 31.78
N THR A 325 6.45 -5.23 31.13
CA THR A 325 5.13 -5.30 31.75
C THR A 325 4.76 -6.70 32.19
N MET A 326 5.06 -7.72 31.37
CA MET A 326 4.77 -9.12 31.71
C MET A 326 5.71 -9.68 32.77
N PHE A 327 6.98 -9.25 32.83
CA PHE A 327 7.86 -9.59 33.94
C PHE A 327 7.33 -9.03 35.26
N ALA A 328 6.87 -7.78 35.28
CA ALA A 328 6.25 -7.20 36.47
C ALA A 328 4.95 -7.93 36.86
N ALA A 329 4.11 -8.29 35.88
CA ALA A 329 2.88 -9.03 36.11
C ALA A 329 3.13 -10.43 36.71
N VAL A 330 4.14 -11.17 36.18
CA VAL A 330 4.54 -12.48 36.70
C VAL A 330 5.13 -12.34 38.11
N ALA A 331 5.97 -11.33 38.38
CA ALA A 331 6.56 -11.10 39.70
C ALA A 331 5.47 -10.81 40.74
N ALA A 332 4.48 -9.99 40.43
CA ALA A 332 3.37 -9.70 41.33
C ALA A 332 2.51 -10.92 41.70
N ARG A 333 2.55 -11.98 40.87
CA ARG A 333 1.79 -13.24 41.06
C ARG A 333 2.68 -14.42 41.42
N ALA A 334 3.94 -14.17 41.79
CA ALA A 334 4.92 -15.22 42.08
C ALA A 334 4.42 -16.18 43.17
N ARG A 335 3.75 -15.68 44.22
CA ARG A 335 3.18 -16.50 45.31
C ARG A 335 2.01 -17.38 44.80
N GLU A 336 1.10 -16.86 44.03
CA GLU A 336 -0.02 -17.61 43.43
C GLU A 336 0.54 -18.77 42.57
N ILE A 337 1.52 -18.46 41.70
CA ILE A 337 2.18 -19.44 40.84
C ILE A 337 2.90 -20.50 41.68
N ALA A 338 3.58 -20.10 42.75
CA ALA A 338 4.28 -21.04 43.66
C ALA A 338 3.29 -21.96 44.39
N THR A 339 2.16 -21.45 44.87
CA THR A 339 1.08 -22.21 45.46
C THR A 339 0.50 -23.25 44.49
N LEU A 340 0.19 -22.88 43.28
CA LEU A 340 -0.29 -23.79 42.23
C LEU A 340 0.73 -24.92 41.97
N ARG A 341 2.02 -24.58 41.94
CA ARG A 341 3.09 -25.59 41.77
C ARG A 341 3.26 -26.50 42.98
N ALA A 342 3.08 -25.97 44.20
CA ALA A 342 3.13 -26.75 45.44
C ALA A 342 2.01 -27.79 45.51
N ILE A 343 0.83 -27.53 45.00
CA ILE A 343 -0.31 -28.48 44.94
C ILE A 343 -0.27 -29.40 43.70
N GLY A 344 0.85 -29.39 42.91
CA GLY A 344 1.12 -30.39 41.88
C GLY A 344 0.92 -29.95 40.43
N PHE A 345 0.69 -28.65 40.14
CA PHE A 345 0.67 -28.15 38.75
C PHE A 345 2.10 -28.16 38.19
N SER A 346 2.28 -28.76 37.02
CA SER A 346 3.57 -28.73 36.33
C SER A 346 3.88 -27.34 35.74
N GLY A 347 5.14 -27.09 35.35
CA GLY A 347 5.55 -25.81 34.79
C GLY A 347 4.88 -25.48 33.44
N LEU A 348 4.54 -26.50 32.61
CA LEU A 348 3.95 -26.28 31.28
C LEU A 348 2.58 -25.59 31.33
N PRO A 349 1.59 -25.97 32.17
CA PRO A 349 0.36 -25.23 32.35
C PRO A 349 0.57 -23.75 32.70
N VAL A 350 1.57 -23.43 33.51
CA VAL A 350 1.90 -22.05 33.89
C VAL A 350 2.43 -21.26 32.67
N VAL A 351 3.34 -21.86 31.87
CA VAL A 351 3.84 -21.24 30.64
C VAL A 351 2.69 -20.92 29.68
N VAL A 352 1.84 -21.93 29.45
CA VAL A 352 0.72 -21.76 28.51
C VAL A 352 -0.29 -20.73 29.02
N ALA A 353 -0.57 -20.69 30.32
CA ALA A 353 -1.47 -19.67 30.89
C ALA A 353 -0.96 -18.24 30.69
N VAL A 354 0.32 -17.99 31.00
CA VAL A 354 0.94 -16.67 30.79
C VAL A 354 0.98 -16.30 29.30
N MET A 355 1.28 -17.29 28.45
CA MET A 355 1.26 -17.07 26.99
C MET A 355 -0.14 -16.72 26.50
N LEU A 356 -1.20 -17.41 26.94
CA LEU A 356 -2.58 -17.12 26.59
C LEU A 356 -2.99 -15.70 27.01
N GLU A 357 -2.60 -15.27 28.21
CA GLU A 357 -2.84 -13.91 28.70
C GLU A 357 -2.20 -12.86 27.77
N THR A 358 -0.93 -13.06 27.43
CA THR A 358 -0.20 -12.14 26.53
C THR A 358 -0.78 -12.14 25.13
N MET A 359 -1.13 -13.32 24.60
CA MET A 359 -1.73 -13.45 23.27
C MET A 359 -3.12 -12.81 23.20
N LEU A 360 -3.91 -12.85 24.29
CA LEU A 360 -5.19 -12.17 24.40
C LEU A 360 -5.02 -10.65 24.36
N LEU A 361 -4.05 -10.12 25.08
CA LEU A 361 -3.73 -8.68 25.03
C LEU A 361 -3.22 -8.26 23.66
N ALA A 362 -2.40 -9.08 23.02
CA ALA A 362 -1.91 -8.85 21.67
C ALA A 362 -3.04 -8.89 20.62
N LEU A 363 -3.96 -9.83 20.78
CA LEU A 363 -5.15 -9.92 19.94
C LEU A 363 -6.01 -8.65 20.07
N ALA A 364 -6.27 -8.22 21.31
CA ALA A 364 -7.02 -7.00 21.57
C ALA A 364 -6.32 -5.76 20.97
N GLY A 365 -5.00 -5.63 21.17
CA GLY A 365 -4.21 -4.56 20.55
C GLY A 365 -4.24 -4.60 19.04
N GLY A 366 -4.08 -5.79 18.44
CA GLY A 366 -4.14 -5.98 17.01
C GLY A 366 -5.49 -5.62 16.39
N LEU A 367 -6.58 -6.03 17.04
CA LEU A 367 -7.94 -5.69 16.60
C LEU A 367 -8.22 -4.20 16.73
N ILE A 368 -7.89 -3.58 17.87
CA ILE A 368 -8.07 -2.14 18.09
C ILE A 368 -7.23 -1.36 17.06
N GLY A 369 -5.94 -1.71 16.89
CA GLY A 369 -5.07 -1.05 15.91
C GLY A 369 -5.55 -1.21 14.47
N GLY A 370 -6.03 -2.40 14.11
CA GLY A 370 -6.60 -2.66 12.79
C GLY A 370 -7.91 -1.88 12.53
N VAL A 371 -8.83 -1.85 13.50
CA VAL A 371 -10.07 -1.08 13.40
C VAL A 371 -9.78 0.41 13.31
N LEU A 372 -8.88 0.94 14.14
CA LEU A 372 -8.47 2.35 14.09
C LEU A 372 -7.83 2.68 12.74
N ALA A 373 -6.96 1.81 12.23
CA ALA A 373 -6.35 2.01 10.92
C ALA A 373 -7.42 2.04 9.81
N TRP A 374 -8.40 1.14 9.85
CA TRP A 374 -9.49 1.12 8.89
C TRP A 374 -10.37 2.36 8.97
N LEU A 375 -10.76 2.79 10.17
CA LEU A 375 -11.59 3.97 10.37
C LEU A 375 -10.92 5.28 9.93
N LEU A 376 -9.62 5.42 10.21
CA LEU A 376 -8.89 6.67 9.97
C LEU A 376 -8.32 6.76 8.55
N PHE A 377 -7.89 5.64 7.98
CA PHE A 377 -7.12 5.66 6.73
C PHE A 377 -7.86 5.08 5.53
N ASN A 378 -8.90 4.25 5.70
CA ASN A 378 -9.61 3.70 4.55
C ASN A 378 -10.38 4.80 3.79
N GLY A 379 -10.04 4.99 2.50
CA GLY A 379 -10.59 6.06 1.68
C GLY A 379 -9.96 7.44 1.90
N TYR A 380 -8.95 7.55 2.79
CA TYR A 380 -8.21 8.80 2.96
C TYR A 380 -7.41 9.13 1.70
N GLY A 381 -7.58 10.35 1.18
CA GLY A 381 -6.84 10.82 0.00
C GLY A 381 -5.42 11.22 0.35
N ALA A 382 -4.46 10.61 -0.31
CA ALA A 382 -3.05 10.97 -0.23
C ALA A 382 -2.51 11.37 -1.60
N SER A 383 -1.44 12.13 -1.63
CA SER A 383 -0.70 12.43 -2.85
C SER A 383 0.78 12.21 -2.65
N THR A 384 1.46 11.70 -3.67
CA THR A 384 2.90 11.52 -3.69
C THR A 384 3.44 11.65 -5.09
N LEU A 385 4.72 11.96 -5.22
CA LEU A 385 5.41 11.91 -6.51
C LEU A 385 5.34 10.49 -7.05
N ALA A 386 4.85 10.34 -8.28
CA ALA A 386 4.82 9.04 -8.93
C ALA A 386 6.18 8.77 -9.60
N ALA A 387 6.73 7.56 -9.40
CA ALA A 387 7.96 7.15 -10.07
C ALA A 387 7.77 7.17 -11.59
N GLY A 388 8.64 7.88 -12.30
CA GLY A 388 8.58 8.01 -13.76
C GLY A 388 7.56 9.02 -14.29
N THR A 389 6.85 9.76 -13.43
CA THR A 389 6.06 10.93 -13.79
C THR A 389 6.66 12.18 -13.18
N VAL A 390 6.30 13.34 -13.71
CA VAL A 390 6.75 14.63 -13.20
C VAL A 390 5.70 15.32 -12.33
N GLY A 391 4.57 14.66 -12.09
CA GLY A 391 3.44 15.20 -11.34
C GLY A 391 3.16 14.42 -10.06
N GLN A 392 2.44 15.07 -9.16
CA GLN A 392 1.93 14.43 -7.97
C GLN A 392 0.75 13.53 -8.33
N LEU A 393 0.81 12.26 -7.90
CA LEU A 393 -0.28 11.32 -8.05
C LEU A 393 -1.16 11.35 -6.80
N SER A 394 -2.44 11.67 -6.99
CA SER A 394 -3.45 11.55 -5.94
C SER A 394 -4.06 10.15 -5.97
N PHE A 395 -4.11 9.50 -4.82
CA PHE A 395 -4.71 8.18 -4.65
C PHE A 395 -5.39 8.07 -3.30
N GLN A 396 -6.24 7.08 -3.13
CA GLN A 396 -6.89 6.79 -1.86
C GLN A 396 -6.21 5.60 -1.19
N LEU A 397 -5.99 5.71 0.11
CA LEU A 397 -5.51 4.59 0.90
C LEU A 397 -6.59 3.50 0.93
N HIS A 398 -6.19 2.27 0.67
CA HIS A 398 -7.11 1.14 0.65
C HIS A 398 -6.71 0.11 1.70
N VAL A 399 -7.48 0.03 2.79
CA VAL A 399 -7.26 -0.94 3.87
C VAL A 399 -8.03 -2.22 3.54
N THR A 400 -7.33 -3.19 2.99
CA THR A 400 -7.91 -4.50 2.62
C THR A 400 -7.95 -5.45 3.82
N PRO A 401 -8.84 -6.48 3.80
CA PRO A 401 -8.84 -7.54 4.83
C PRO A 401 -7.50 -8.27 4.96
N GLU A 402 -6.75 -8.38 3.86
CA GLU A 402 -5.41 -9.00 3.86
C GLU A 402 -4.39 -8.17 4.64
N LEU A 403 -4.48 -6.83 4.57
CA LEU A 403 -3.64 -5.94 5.36
C LEU A 403 -4.00 -6.01 6.85
N LEU A 404 -5.29 -6.07 7.19
CA LEU A 404 -5.74 -6.27 8.58
C LEU A 404 -5.25 -7.59 9.13
N TRP A 405 -5.34 -8.67 8.34
CA TRP A 405 -4.79 -9.97 8.70
C TRP A 405 -3.26 -9.90 8.91
N THR A 406 -2.55 -9.20 8.05
CA THR A 406 -1.11 -8.98 8.20
C THR A 406 -0.79 -8.23 9.49
N GLY A 407 -1.51 -7.17 9.81
CA GLY A 407 -1.37 -6.44 11.07
C GLY A 407 -1.63 -7.33 12.29
N LEU A 408 -2.67 -8.16 12.23
CA LEU A 408 -2.98 -9.12 13.30
C LEU A 408 -1.88 -10.17 13.49
N LYS A 409 -1.28 -10.67 12.40
CA LYS A 409 -0.12 -11.57 12.48
C LYS A 409 1.05 -10.93 13.22
N TRP A 410 1.33 -9.68 12.92
CA TRP A 410 2.38 -8.92 13.60
C TRP A 410 2.07 -8.71 15.08
N ALA A 411 0.83 -8.35 15.44
CA ALA A 411 0.41 -8.23 16.82
C ALA A 411 0.66 -9.51 17.62
N LEU A 412 0.21 -10.64 17.07
CA LEU A 412 0.37 -11.94 17.70
C LEU A 412 1.84 -12.37 17.79
N ALA A 413 2.67 -12.05 16.80
CA ALA A 413 4.13 -12.31 16.87
C ALA A 413 4.79 -11.49 17.99
N ILE A 414 4.45 -10.20 18.12
CA ILE A 414 4.95 -9.34 19.20
C ILE A 414 4.50 -9.88 20.56
N GLY A 415 3.23 -10.25 20.69
CA GLY A 415 2.69 -10.85 21.94
C GLY A 415 3.35 -12.19 22.28
N PHE A 416 3.61 -13.03 21.29
CA PHE A 416 4.30 -14.31 21.49
C PHE A 416 5.71 -14.10 22.05
N ILE A 417 6.51 -13.23 21.42
CA ILE A 417 7.87 -12.94 21.86
C ILE A 417 7.86 -12.26 23.23
N GLY A 418 6.99 -11.26 23.41
CA GLY A 418 6.85 -10.51 24.65
C GLY A 418 6.39 -11.35 25.84
N GLY A 419 5.61 -12.41 25.58
CA GLY A 419 5.13 -13.34 26.63
C GLY A 419 6.06 -14.49 26.92
N LEU A 420 6.85 -14.96 25.96
CA LEU A 420 7.61 -16.21 26.04
C LEU A 420 8.64 -16.23 27.18
N PHE A 421 9.47 -15.19 27.28
CA PHE A 421 10.51 -15.13 28.30
C PHE A 421 9.93 -15.00 29.72
N PRO A 422 8.95 -14.10 30.00
CA PRO A 422 8.26 -14.05 31.28
C PRO A 422 7.56 -15.35 31.65
N ALA A 423 6.92 -16.02 30.69
CA ALA A 423 6.23 -17.31 30.91
C ALA A 423 7.21 -18.43 31.34
N VAL A 424 8.35 -18.54 30.64
CA VAL A 424 9.37 -19.51 30.99
C VAL A 424 9.98 -19.20 32.36
N ARG A 425 10.20 -17.92 32.67
CA ARG A 425 10.69 -17.51 34.02
C ARG A 425 9.69 -17.88 35.11
N ALA A 426 8.39 -17.63 34.88
CA ALA A 426 7.32 -18.02 35.82
C ALA A 426 7.34 -19.51 36.16
N ALA A 427 7.52 -20.37 35.13
CA ALA A 427 7.57 -21.80 35.31
C ALA A 427 8.84 -22.32 36.03
N ARG A 428 9.91 -21.52 36.03
CA ARG A 428 11.20 -21.91 36.68
C ARG A 428 11.38 -21.32 38.08
N LEU A 429 10.46 -20.52 38.60
CA LEU A 429 10.52 -19.95 39.95
C LEU A 429 10.63 -21.08 40.99
N PRO A 430 11.64 -21.06 41.92
CA PRO A 430 11.73 -22.03 43.00
C PRO A 430 10.55 -21.82 43.96
N VAL A 431 9.80 -22.91 44.23
CA VAL A 431 8.61 -22.87 45.09
C VAL A 431 8.96 -22.39 46.51
N THR A 432 10.11 -22.86 47.02
CA THR A 432 10.59 -22.53 48.38
C THR A 432 10.92 -21.05 48.54
N THR A 433 11.56 -20.44 47.53
CA THR A 433 11.93 -19.00 47.55
C THR A 433 10.71 -18.12 47.45
N ALA A 434 9.80 -18.43 46.53
CA ALA A 434 8.60 -17.62 46.27
C ALA A 434 7.56 -17.66 47.41
N LEU A 435 7.58 -18.68 48.26
CA LEU A 435 6.75 -18.76 49.46
C LEU A 435 7.42 -18.14 50.72
N ARG A 436 8.74 -17.88 50.67
CA ARG A 436 9.50 -17.29 51.77
C ARG A 436 9.64 -15.77 51.74
N GLU A 437 9.52 -15.17 50.55
CA GLU A 437 9.57 -13.70 50.42
C GLU A 437 8.28 -13.13 50.98
N LEU A 438 8.32 -12.79 52.23
CA LEU A 438 7.35 -12.02 53.01
C LEU A 438 7.71 -10.56 52.90
#